data_8d964b824cdfe2674e410b0939085398
#
_entry.id   8d964b824cdfe2674e410b0939085398
#
_cell.length_a   1.000
_cell.length_b   1.000
_cell.length_c   1.000
_cell.angle_alpha   90.00
_cell.angle_beta   90.00
_cell.angle_gamma   90.00
#
_symmetry.space_group_name_H-M   'P 1'
#
loop_
_entity.id
_entity.type
_entity.pdbx_description
1 polymer ?
#
loop_
_entity_poly.entity_id
_entity_poly.type
_entity_poly.pdbx_seq_one_letter_code
_entity_poly.pdbx_strand_id
1 'polypeptide(L)'
;IARYVAECDVCRRIKAEHQRPAGTLQPISIPEWKWDHVEMDFVTGFPKSQKGNDAILVVIDRLSKVAHFLALKETITASQLSTLYMSRIVSLHGIPLVISSDRGSLFTSRFWASFQEAMGTHLSFSTAFHPQSQGQVERVNQVLEDMLRACVISFSKKWEESLLYFELSYNNS
;
A
#
# COMPACT_ATOMS: atom_id res chain seq x y z
N ILE A 1 -2.77 -23.10 15.10
CA ILE A 1 -2.92 -22.08 14.04
C ILE A 1 -3.13 -22.74 12.69
N ALA A 2 -2.22 -23.64 12.19
CA ALA A 2 -2.31 -24.24 10.86
C ALA A 2 -3.64 -24.99 10.62
N ARG A 3 -4.11 -25.77 11.59
CA ARG A 3 -5.39 -26.49 11.51
C ARG A 3 -6.59 -25.50 11.43
N TYR A 4 -6.58 -24.44 12.22
CA TYR A 4 -7.63 -23.41 12.17
C TYR A 4 -7.69 -22.74 10.79
N VAL A 5 -6.53 -22.35 10.23
CA VAL A 5 -6.44 -21.73 8.90
C VAL A 5 -6.92 -22.69 7.80
N ALA A 6 -6.59 -23.98 7.91
CA ALA A 6 -7.03 -25.01 6.95
C ALA A 6 -8.55 -25.25 6.96
N GLU A 7 -9.20 -25.08 8.10
CA GLU A 7 -10.63 -25.32 8.29
C GLU A 7 -11.47 -24.03 8.12
N CYS A 8 -10.84 -22.84 8.15
CA CYS A 8 -11.53 -21.56 8.02
C CYS A 8 -11.93 -21.28 6.56
N ASP A 9 -13.25 -21.15 6.32
CA ASP A 9 -13.78 -20.89 4.96
C ASP A 9 -13.27 -19.58 4.35
N VAL A 10 -13.14 -18.52 5.16
CA VAL A 10 -12.60 -17.22 4.71
C VAL A 10 -11.15 -17.36 4.30
N CYS A 11 -10.30 -17.99 5.15
CA CYS A 11 -8.87 -18.18 4.83
C CYS A 11 -8.68 -19.04 3.56
N ARG A 12 -9.53 -20.05 3.33
CA ARG A 12 -9.47 -20.90 2.13
C ARG A 12 -9.83 -20.16 0.85
N ARG A 13 -10.75 -19.20 0.91
CA ARG A 13 -11.17 -18.40 -0.27
C ARG A 13 -10.14 -17.36 -0.68
N ILE A 14 -9.34 -16.85 0.25
CA ILE A 14 -8.36 -15.78 -0.03
C ILE A 14 -6.94 -16.31 -0.26
N LYS A 15 -6.62 -17.54 0.17
CA LYS A 15 -5.30 -18.11 0.05
C LYS A 15 -5.01 -18.49 -1.42
N ALA A 16 -4.29 -17.60 -2.13
CA ALA A 16 -3.76 -17.91 -3.45
C ALA A 16 -2.46 -18.72 -3.35
N GLU A 17 -2.20 -19.60 -4.33
CA GLU A 17 -0.89 -20.24 -4.48
C GLU A 17 0.12 -19.19 -4.98
N HIS A 18 1.06 -18.82 -4.11
CA HIS A 18 2.16 -17.94 -4.48
C HIS A 18 3.27 -18.75 -5.17
N GLN A 19 3.40 -18.59 -6.48
CA GLN A 19 4.52 -19.17 -7.22
C GLN A 19 5.80 -18.36 -6.96
N ARG A 20 6.94 -19.06 -6.83
CA ARG A 20 8.23 -18.36 -6.73
C ARG A 20 8.53 -17.64 -8.03
N PRO A 21 8.87 -16.33 -8.01
CA PRO A 21 9.28 -15.63 -9.21
C PRO A 21 10.53 -16.29 -9.82
N ALA A 22 10.50 -16.49 -11.14
CA ALA A 22 11.65 -17.01 -11.87
C ALA A 22 12.66 -15.86 -12.12
N GLY A 23 13.87 -15.99 -11.62
CA GLY A 23 14.95 -15.03 -11.87
C GLY A 23 15.93 -14.89 -10.69
N THR A 24 17.08 -14.27 -10.94
CA THR A 24 18.06 -13.93 -9.92
C THR A 24 17.70 -12.62 -9.24
N LEU A 25 17.75 -12.60 -7.90
CA LEU A 25 17.56 -11.38 -7.10
C LEU A 25 18.62 -10.35 -7.48
N GLN A 26 18.17 -9.20 -7.98
CA GLN A 26 19.04 -8.03 -8.10
C GLN A 26 19.07 -7.29 -6.75
N PRO A 27 20.24 -6.96 -6.21
CA PRO A 27 20.32 -6.22 -4.95
C PRO A 27 19.71 -4.82 -5.14
N ILE A 28 18.71 -4.52 -4.36
CA ILE A 28 18.07 -3.21 -4.31
C ILE A 28 18.71 -2.43 -3.18
N SER A 29 19.07 -1.15 -3.40
CA SER A 29 19.62 -0.29 -2.37
C SER A 29 18.65 -0.21 -1.18
N ILE A 30 19.18 -0.49 0.01
CA ILE A 30 18.42 -0.39 1.26
C ILE A 30 18.51 1.08 1.73
N PRO A 31 17.41 1.74 2.07
CA PRO A 31 17.44 3.08 2.64
C PRO A 31 18.25 3.14 3.93
N GLU A 32 18.92 4.25 4.20
CA GLU A 32 19.70 4.43 5.43
C GLU A 32 18.81 4.72 6.65
N TRP A 33 17.71 5.44 6.42
CA TRP A 33 16.79 5.85 7.49
C TRP A 33 15.34 5.43 7.21
N LYS A 34 14.59 5.27 8.29
CA LYS A 34 13.13 5.01 8.23
C LYS A 34 12.44 6.21 7.60
N TRP A 35 11.48 5.92 6.71
CA TRP A 35 10.64 6.89 6.02
C TRP A 35 11.37 7.79 5.01
N ASP A 36 12.66 7.56 4.75
CA ASP A 36 13.37 8.21 3.64
C ASP A 36 12.89 7.70 2.28
N HIS A 37 12.52 6.43 2.21
CA HIS A 37 12.01 5.83 0.99
C HIS A 37 10.68 5.12 1.26
N VAL A 38 9.62 5.68 0.71
CA VAL A 38 8.28 5.11 0.84
C VAL A 38 7.81 4.53 -0.49
N GLU A 39 6.98 3.53 -0.40
CA GLU A 39 6.27 2.95 -1.53
C GLU A 39 4.79 3.19 -1.36
N MET A 40 4.14 3.58 -2.46
CA MET A 40 2.72 3.91 -2.48
C MET A 40 2.02 3.09 -3.56
N ASP A 41 0.87 2.54 -3.20
CA ASP A 41 0.02 1.78 -4.12
C ASP A 41 -1.46 1.98 -3.81
N PHE A 42 -2.32 1.80 -4.82
CA PHE A 42 -3.77 1.85 -4.67
C PHE A 42 -4.37 0.46 -4.77
N VAL A 43 -5.10 0.07 -3.76
CA VAL A 43 -5.94 -1.14 -3.80
C VAL A 43 -7.37 -0.70 -4.02
N THR A 44 -7.95 -1.10 -5.15
CA THR A 44 -9.29 -0.70 -5.60
C THR A 44 -10.25 -1.88 -5.62
N GLY A 45 -11.52 -1.63 -5.97
CA GLY A 45 -12.53 -2.69 -6.10
C GLY A 45 -13.22 -3.06 -4.79
N PHE A 46 -13.11 -2.22 -3.74
CA PHE A 46 -13.86 -2.44 -2.50
C PHE A 46 -15.32 -1.98 -2.63
N PRO A 47 -16.25 -2.64 -1.93
CA PRO A 47 -17.60 -2.13 -1.81
C PRO A 47 -17.58 -0.78 -1.09
N LYS A 48 -18.45 0.15 -1.49
CA LYS A 48 -18.54 1.45 -0.85
C LYS A 48 -18.77 1.31 0.67
N SER A 49 -17.85 1.89 1.43
CA SER A 49 -17.98 1.98 2.89
C SER A 49 -19.13 2.88 3.31
N GLN A 50 -19.42 2.97 4.60
CA GLN A 50 -20.44 3.88 5.12
C GLN A 50 -20.11 5.35 4.84
N LYS A 51 -18.81 5.72 4.73
CA LYS A 51 -18.35 7.07 4.36
C LYS A 51 -18.22 7.27 2.85
N GLY A 52 -18.54 6.24 2.07
CA GLY A 52 -18.51 6.28 0.61
C GLY A 52 -17.13 6.04 0.00
N ASN A 53 -16.17 5.56 0.77
CA ASN A 53 -14.85 5.16 0.29
C ASN A 53 -14.93 3.77 -0.38
N ASP A 54 -14.17 3.56 -1.44
CA ASP A 54 -14.16 2.34 -2.26
C ASP A 54 -12.75 1.92 -2.70
N ALA A 55 -11.72 2.61 -2.15
CA ALA A 55 -10.32 2.30 -2.39
C ALA A 55 -9.48 2.53 -1.12
N ILE A 56 -8.27 1.98 -1.11
CA ILE A 56 -7.30 2.14 -0.03
C ILE A 56 -5.97 2.58 -0.66
N LEU A 57 -5.40 3.67 -0.14
CA LEU A 57 -4.01 4.00 -0.37
C LEU A 57 -3.16 3.25 0.65
N VAL A 58 -2.23 2.48 0.17
CA VAL A 58 -1.22 1.78 0.95
C VAL A 58 0.08 2.58 0.86
N VAL A 59 0.67 2.92 2.00
CA VAL A 59 1.97 3.62 2.09
C VAL A 59 2.87 2.78 2.97
N ILE A 60 4.02 2.34 2.45
CA ILE A 60 4.94 1.43 3.14
C ILE A 60 6.31 2.09 3.26
N ASP A 61 6.86 2.10 4.46
CA ASP A 61 8.29 2.40 4.64
C ASP A 61 9.15 1.24 4.14
N ARG A 62 10.01 1.52 3.18
CA ARG A 62 10.83 0.49 2.53
C ARG A 62 11.84 -0.15 3.47
N LEU A 63 12.33 0.55 4.49
CA LEU A 63 13.30 0.01 5.45
C LEU A 63 12.61 -0.88 6.50
N SER A 64 11.66 -0.33 7.25
CA SER A 64 11.04 -1.02 8.40
C SER A 64 9.88 -1.94 8.01
N LYS A 65 9.32 -1.79 6.81
CA LYS A 65 8.10 -2.45 6.32
C LYS A 65 6.83 -2.02 7.06
N VAL A 66 6.91 -1.01 7.91
CA VAL A 66 5.73 -0.41 8.53
C VAL A 66 4.83 0.18 7.45
N ALA A 67 3.55 -0.09 7.53
CA ALA A 67 2.56 0.34 6.55
C ALA A 67 1.45 1.18 7.17
N HIS A 68 0.90 2.10 6.36
CA HIS A 68 -0.33 2.83 6.64
C HIS A 68 -1.39 2.53 5.58
N PHE A 69 -2.64 2.36 6.04
CA PHE A 69 -3.80 2.09 5.20
C PHE A 69 -4.80 3.22 5.28
N LEU A 70 -4.96 3.96 4.19
CA LEU A 70 -5.81 5.13 4.15
C LEU A 70 -7.01 4.90 3.24
N ALA A 71 -8.22 4.80 3.83
CA ALA A 71 -9.44 4.70 3.05
C ALA A 71 -9.71 6.01 2.30
N LEU A 72 -10.07 5.89 1.03
CA LEU A 72 -10.37 7.01 0.16
C LEU A 72 -11.34 6.59 -0.96
N LYS A 73 -11.77 7.56 -1.73
CA LYS A 73 -12.58 7.30 -2.93
C LYS A 73 -11.64 7.09 -4.12
N GLU A 74 -11.95 6.13 -4.98
CA GLU A 74 -11.21 5.92 -6.23
C GLU A 74 -11.20 7.19 -7.10
N THR A 75 -12.22 8.03 -6.95
CA THR A 75 -12.34 9.32 -7.65
C THR A 75 -11.60 10.48 -6.97
N ILE A 76 -10.71 10.21 -6.00
CA ILE A 76 -9.92 11.25 -5.30
C ILE A 76 -9.11 12.08 -6.31
N THR A 77 -9.05 13.38 -6.09
CA THR A 77 -8.20 14.25 -6.91
C THR A 77 -6.77 14.29 -6.35
N ALA A 78 -5.79 14.65 -7.19
CA ALA A 78 -4.40 14.79 -6.75
C ALA A 78 -4.24 15.83 -5.62
N SER A 79 -5.03 16.89 -5.61
CA SER A 79 -5.04 17.88 -4.52
C SER A 79 -5.57 17.31 -3.20
N GLN A 80 -6.63 16.53 -3.26
CA GLN A 80 -7.16 15.85 -2.07
C GLN A 80 -6.19 14.78 -1.55
N LEU A 81 -5.55 14.05 -2.48
CA LEU A 81 -4.53 13.07 -2.15
C LEU A 81 -3.33 13.73 -1.43
N SER A 82 -2.86 14.89 -1.92
CA SER A 82 -1.75 15.60 -1.26
C SER A 82 -2.12 16.07 0.16
N THR A 83 -3.34 16.54 0.37
CA THR A 83 -3.83 16.92 1.70
C THR A 83 -3.89 15.72 2.64
N LEU A 84 -4.40 14.59 2.16
CA LEU A 84 -4.46 13.34 2.92
C LEU A 84 -3.04 12.85 3.26
N TYR A 85 -2.15 12.83 2.28
CA TYR A 85 -0.76 12.44 2.44
C TYR A 85 -0.02 13.31 3.45
N MET A 86 -0.15 14.64 3.35
CA MET A 86 0.44 15.57 4.32
C MET A 86 -0.03 15.32 5.74
N SER A 87 -1.35 15.17 5.93
CA SER A 87 -1.94 15.04 7.27
C SER A 87 -1.71 13.66 7.91
N ARG A 88 -1.50 12.60 7.12
CA ARG A 88 -1.45 11.22 7.63
C ARG A 88 -0.05 10.60 7.57
N ILE A 89 0.80 11.05 6.68
CA ILE A 89 2.14 10.50 6.47
C ILE A 89 3.20 11.53 6.85
N VAL A 90 3.22 12.69 6.17
CA VAL A 90 4.28 13.67 6.39
C VAL A 90 4.24 14.25 7.81
N SER A 91 3.06 14.47 8.38
CA SER A 91 2.92 14.94 9.77
C SER A 91 3.46 13.97 10.82
N LEU A 92 3.53 12.68 10.52
CA LEU A 92 3.99 11.64 11.44
C LEU A 92 5.48 11.32 11.25
N HIS A 93 5.93 11.30 10.00
CA HIS A 93 7.21 10.71 9.63
C HIS A 93 8.18 11.70 8.96
N GLY A 94 7.72 12.88 8.63
CA GLY A 94 8.49 13.86 7.85
C GLY A 94 8.34 13.63 6.34
N ILE A 95 9.12 14.40 5.58
CA ILE A 95 9.11 14.37 4.11
C ILE A 95 10.09 13.30 3.65
N PRO A 96 9.66 12.29 2.86
CA PRO A 96 10.57 11.27 2.35
C PRO A 96 11.46 11.84 1.25
N LEU A 97 12.65 11.26 1.12
CA LEU A 97 13.58 11.59 0.01
C LEU A 97 13.09 10.98 -1.31
N VAL A 98 12.50 9.78 -1.26
CA VAL A 98 12.05 9.05 -2.44
C VAL A 98 10.66 8.47 -2.22
N ILE A 99 9.80 8.64 -3.21
CA ILE A 99 8.51 7.93 -3.32
C ILE A 99 8.57 7.02 -4.53
N SER A 100 8.34 5.72 -4.33
CA SER A 100 8.14 4.75 -5.39
C SER A 100 6.66 4.42 -5.54
N SER A 101 6.14 4.42 -6.75
CA SER A 101 4.76 4.05 -7.04
C SER A 101 4.63 3.43 -8.43
N ASP A 102 3.47 2.90 -8.73
CA ASP A 102 3.09 2.57 -10.09
C ASP A 102 2.93 3.85 -10.95
N ARG A 103 2.59 3.67 -12.21
CA ARG A 103 2.31 4.77 -13.14
C ARG A 103 0.84 5.18 -13.17
N GLY A 104 0.13 5.02 -12.07
CA GLY A 104 -1.25 5.46 -11.93
C GLY A 104 -1.41 6.95 -12.27
N SER A 105 -2.54 7.32 -12.83
CA SER A 105 -2.81 8.68 -13.32
C SER A 105 -2.71 9.76 -12.24
N LEU A 106 -2.98 9.41 -10.99
CA LEU A 106 -2.83 10.33 -9.86
C LEU A 106 -1.36 10.63 -9.57
N PHE A 107 -0.51 9.60 -9.52
CA PHE A 107 0.92 9.74 -9.22
C PHE A 107 1.69 10.37 -10.37
N THR A 108 1.25 10.19 -11.62
CA THR A 108 1.86 10.81 -12.81
C THR A 108 1.28 12.19 -13.12
N SER A 109 0.30 12.67 -12.35
CA SER A 109 -0.30 13.99 -12.57
C SER A 109 0.71 15.12 -12.35
N ARG A 110 0.60 16.19 -13.14
CA ARG A 110 1.46 17.38 -13.00
C ARG A 110 1.36 17.98 -11.61
N PHE A 111 0.16 17.99 -11.03
CA PHE A 111 -0.05 18.51 -9.68
C PHE A 111 0.75 17.72 -8.65
N TRP A 112 0.68 16.38 -8.69
CA TRP A 112 1.41 15.53 -7.76
C TRP A 112 2.92 15.69 -7.93
N ALA A 113 3.41 15.72 -9.17
CA ALA A 113 4.83 15.91 -9.47
C ALA A 113 5.34 17.25 -8.92
N SER A 114 4.65 18.37 -9.20
CA SER A 114 5.03 19.70 -8.70
C SER A 114 4.94 19.79 -7.16
N PHE A 115 3.97 19.13 -6.55
CA PHE A 115 3.83 19.07 -5.11
C PHE A 115 5.03 18.34 -4.45
N GLN A 116 5.44 17.20 -5.00
CA GLN A 116 6.59 16.45 -4.49
C GLN A 116 7.92 17.17 -4.76
N GLU A 117 8.07 17.80 -5.91
CA GLU A 117 9.23 18.64 -6.25
C GLU A 117 9.39 19.80 -5.25
N ALA A 118 8.29 20.48 -4.91
CA ALA A 118 8.30 21.55 -3.93
C ALA A 118 8.70 21.09 -2.52
N MET A 119 8.48 19.81 -2.21
CA MET A 119 8.93 19.18 -0.96
C MET A 119 10.35 18.62 -1.02
N GLY A 120 10.99 18.63 -2.20
CA GLY A 120 12.32 18.04 -2.39
C GLY A 120 12.29 16.50 -2.49
N THR A 121 11.14 15.89 -2.73
CA THR A 121 10.98 14.45 -2.85
C THR A 121 11.21 14.00 -4.29
N HIS A 122 12.01 12.96 -4.49
CA HIS A 122 12.23 12.32 -5.79
C HIS A 122 11.15 11.26 -6.06
N LEU A 123 10.46 11.37 -7.20
CA LEU A 123 9.49 10.36 -7.65
C LEU A 123 10.19 9.29 -8.48
N SER A 124 10.03 8.03 -8.07
CA SER A 124 10.54 6.84 -8.76
C SER A 124 9.38 5.97 -9.21
N PHE A 125 9.14 5.91 -10.52
CA PHE A 125 8.06 5.08 -11.06
C PHE A 125 8.55 3.69 -11.41
N SER A 126 7.78 2.67 -11.04
CA SER A 126 8.05 1.31 -11.45
C SER A 126 7.95 1.18 -12.98
N THR A 127 8.85 0.38 -13.54
CA THR A 127 8.79 0.04 -14.96
C THR A 127 8.19 -1.35 -15.14
N ALA A 128 7.31 -1.50 -16.12
CA ALA A 128 6.63 -2.77 -16.44
C ALA A 128 7.59 -3.94 -16.75
N PHE A 129 8.88 -3.67 -16.96
CA PHE A 129 9.88 -4.65 -17.37
C PHE A 129 10.91 -5.03 -16.29
N HIS A 130 10.81 -4.50 -15.07
CA HIS A 130 11.67 -4.88 -13.94
C HIS A 130 10.87 -5.26 -12.68
N PRO A 131 10.07 -6.34 -12.73
CA PRO A 131 9.32 -6.82 -11.55
C PRO A 131 10.26 -7.27 -10.41
N GLN A 132 11.52 -7.59 -10.74
CA GLN A 132 12.50 -8.08 -9.76
C GLN A 132 12.95 -7.03 -8.74
N SER A 133 12.89 -5.74 -9.07
CA SER A 133 13.20 -4.66 -8.13
C SER A 133 12.10 -4.43 -7.09
N GLN A 134 10.91 -5.00 -7.30
CA GLN A 134 9.73 -4.85 -6.45
C GLN A 134 9.27 -6.16 -5.77
N GLY A 135 9.96 -7.28 -5.99
CA GLY A 135 9.52 -8.58 -5.48
C GLY A 135 9.31 -8.66 -3.96
N GLN A 136 9.97 -7.80 -3.17
CA GLN A 136 9.70 -7.69 -1.74
C GLN A 136 8.40 -6.94 -1.46
N VAL A 137 8.15 -5.87 -2.23
CA VAL A 137 6.97 -5.01 -2.10
C VAL A 137 5.74 -5.71 -2.62
N GLU A 138 5.86 -6.39 -3.76
CA GLU A 138 4.79 -7.20 -4.31
C GLU A 138 4.32 -8.26 -3.30
N ARG A 139 5.23 -8.90 -2.57
CA ARG A 139 4.87 -9.84 -1.51
C ARG A 139 4.17 -9.16 -0.33
N VAL A 140 4.63 -7.97 0.08
CA VAL A 140 3.96 -7.19 1.12
C VAL A 140 2.57 -6.80 0.66
N ASN A 141 2.42 -6.26 -0.55
CA ASN A 141 1.14 -5.90 -1.13
C ASN A 141 0.20 -7.11 -1.24
N GLN A 142 0.68 -8.28 -1.64
CA GLN A 142 -0.13 -9.51 -1.66
C GLN A 142 -0.66 -9.87 -0.27
N VAL A 143 0.19 -9.86 0.75
CA VAL A 143 -0.23 -10.13 2.13
C VAL A 143 -1.28 -9.11 2.58
N LEU A 144 -1.08 -7.83 2.26
CA LEU A 144 -2.01 -6.76 2.57
C LEU A 144 -3.33 -6.93 1.83
N GLU A 145 -3.28 -7.22 0.53
CA GLU A 145 -4.49 -7.49 -0.25
C GLU A 145 -5.27 -8.67 0.30
N ASP A 146 -4.61 -9.77 0.66
CA ASP A 146 -5.24 -10.95 1.24
C ASP A 146 -5.91 -10.63 2.59
N MET A 147 -5.23 -9.87 3.45
CA MET A 147 -5.80 -9.41 4.71
C MET A 147 -7.02 -8.50 4.48
N LEU A 148 -6.92 -7.55 3.55
CA LEU A 148 -8.00 -6.62 3.23
C LEU A 148 -9.18 -7.34 2.57
N ARG A 149 -8.94 -8.31 1.69
CA ARG A 149 -9.99 -9.15 1.09
C ARG A 149 -10.71 -9.99 2.15
N ALA A 150 -9.96 -10.57 3.11
CA ALA A 150 -10.55 -11.27 4.24
C ALA A 150 -11.47 -10.36 5.06
N CYS A 151 -11.06 -9.10 5.26
CA CYS A 151 -11.85 -8.10 5.93
C CYS A 151 -13.16 -7.79 5.20
N VAL A 152 -13.09 -7.55 3.89
CA VAL A 152 -14.26 -7.24 3.07
C VAL A 152 -15.26 -8.41 3.06
N ILE A 153 -14.76 -9.66 2.94
CA ILE A 153 -15.60 -10.86 2.98
C ILE A 153 -16.32 -10.99 4.33
N SER A 154 -15.62 -10.66 5.43
CA SER A 154 -16.15 -10.83 6.79
C SER A 154 -17.03 -9.66 7.25
N PHE A 155 -16.70 -8.42 6.87
CA PHE A 155 -17.29 -7.20 7.44
C PHE A 155 -18.00 -6.30 6.41
N SER A 156 -17.95 -6.63 5.11
CA SER A 156 -18.67 -5.92 4.03
C SER A 156 -18.49 -4.39 4.12
N LYS A 157 -19.56 -3.61 4.34
CA LYS A 157 -19.54 -2.13 4.37
C LYS A 157 -18.76 -1.53 5.55
N LYS A 158 -18.37 -2.31 6.55
CA LYS A 158 -17.62 -1.86 7.73
C LYS A 158 -16.10 -2.05 7.60
N TRP A 159 -15.61 -2.46 6.43
CA TRP A 159 -14.20 -2.70 6.20
C TRP A 159 -13.30 -1.51 6.57
N GLU A 160 -13.78 -0.28 6.36
CA GLU A 160 -13.04 0.93 6.68
C GLU A 160 -12.76 1.07 8.19
N GLU A 161 -13.71 0.71 9.05
CA GLU A 161 -13.55 0.73 10.51
C GLU A 161 -12.51 -0.31 10.97
N SER A 162 -12.35 -1.37 10.21
CA SER A 162 -11.43 -2.45 10.50
C SER A 162 -9.98 -2.17 10.07
N LEU A 163 -9.75 -1.17 9.21
CA LEU A 163 -8.41 -0.85 8.71
C LEU A 163 -7.41 -0.58 9.84
N LEU A 164 -7.83 0.11 10.91
CA LEU A 164 -6.97 0.38 12.05
C LEU A 164 -6.45 -0.90 12.71
N TYR A 165 -7.32 -1.90 12.86
CA TYR A 165 -6.95 -3.19 13.45
C TYR A 165 -6.04 -3.99 12.52
N PHE A 166 -6.23 -3.88 11.20
CA PHE A 166 -5.36 -4.51 10.21
C PHE A 166 -3.98 -3.87 10.18
N GLU A 167 -3.92 -2.54 10.19
CA GLU A 167 -2.68 -1.79 10.27
C GLU A 167 -1.90 -2.18 11.53
N LEU A 168 -2.58 -2.23 12.68
CA LEU A 168 -1.98 -2.66 13.95
C LEU A 168 -1.48 -4.11 13.88
N SER A 169 -2.30 -5.03 13.34
CA SER A 169 -1.93 -6.44 13.24
C SER A 169 -0.74 -6.64 12.30
N TYR A 170 -0.75 -5.98 11.15
CA TYR A 170 0.35 -6.04 10.19
C TYR A 170 1.65 -5.50 10.77
N ASN A 171 1.62 -4.32 11.37
CA ASN A 171 2.81 -3.65 11.91
C ASN A 171 3.39 -4.32 13.16
N ASN A 172 2.67 -5.26 13.79
CA ASN A 172 3.13 -6.03 14.95
C ASN A 172 3.42 -7.52 14.65
N SER A 173 3.42 -7.93 13.38
CA SER A 173 3.63 -9.35 13.01
C SER A 173 5.09 -9.71 12.66
#